data_0095217bb5e8fa016979dfc74c1ba180
#
_entry.id   0095217bb5e8fa016979dfc74c1ba180
#
_cell.length_a   1.000
_cell.length_b   1.000
_cell.length_c   1.000
_cell.angle_alpha   90.00
_cell.angle_beta   90.00
_cell.angle_gamma   90.00
#
_symmetry.space_group_name_H-M   'P 1'
#
loop_
_entity.id
_entity.type
_entity.pdbx_description
1 polymer ?
#
loop_
_entity_poly.entity_id
_entity_poly.type
_entity_poly.pdbx_seq_one_letter_code
_entity_poly.pdbx_strand_id
1 'polypeptide(L)'
;MKQKSMTLAQWLHCFKHGKALYFLSDLCKVSNLSVPSAQKAAQRLVRHGSIKRVAKELYWNTLKPCSLELVASLVLGPAYVS
;
A
#
# COMPACT_ATOMS: atom_id res chain seq x y z
N MET A 1 17.31 -20.05 -5.28
CA MET A 1 17.12 -18.92 -6.17
C MET A 1 16.82 -17.65 -5.40
N LYS A 2 17.46 -16.59 -5.75
CA LYS A 2 17.21 -15.34 -5.06
C LYS A 2 15.84 -14.77 -5.39
N GLN A 3 15.20 -14.27 -4.37
CA GLN A 3 13.98 -13.54 -4.53
C GLN A 3 14.29 -12.15 -5.05
N LYS A 4 13.64 -11.75 -6.12
CA LYS A 4 13.84 -10.44 -6.69
C LYS A 4 12.88 -9.44 -6.12
N SER A 5 13.39 -8.30 -5.71
CA SER A 5 12.53 -7.18 -5.35
C SER A 5 11.91 -6.61 -6.61
N MET A 6 10.69 -6.13 -6.49
CA MET A 6 10.05 -5.42 -7.59
C MET A 6 10.75 -4.09 -7.81
N THR A 7 10.92 -3.73 -9.08
CA THR A 7 11.46 -2.42 -9.42
C THR A 7 10.38 -1.36 -9.18
N LEU A 8 10.80 -0.10 -9.12
CA LEU A 8 9.84 0.99 -8.99
C LEU A 8 8.82 0.97 -10.13
N ALA A 9 9.28 0.70 -11.35
CA ALA A 9 8.38 0.64 -12.49
C ALA A 9 7.32 -0.45 -12.32
N GLN A 10 7.72 -1.60 -11.79
CA GLN A 10 6.78 -2.68 -11.52
C GLN A 10 5.76 -2.31 -10.46
N TRP A 11 6.22 -1.64 -9.39
CA TRP A 11 5.31 -1.16 -8.35
C TRP A 11 4.32 -0.16 -8.91
N LEU A 12 4.78 0.80 -9.71
CA LEU A 12 3.90 1.80 -10.30
C LEU A 12 2.88 1.16 -11.23
N HIS A 13 3.31 0.18 -12.03
CA HIS A 13 2.39 -0.54 -12.90
C HIS A 13 1.31 -1.25 -12.07
N CYS A 14 1.71 -1.88 -11.00
CA CYS A 14 0.80 -2.58 -10.12
C CYS A 14 -0.21 -1.62 -9.49
N PHE A 15 0.24 -0.46 -9.04
CA PHE A 15 -0.63 0.54 -8.43
C PHE A 15 -1.58 1.16 -9.45
N LYS A 16 -1.10 1.35 -10.67
CA LYS A 16 -1.92 1.94 -11.73
C LYS A 16 -3.13 1.06 -12.03
N HIS A 17 -2.96 -0.24 -11.97
CA HIS A 17 -4.01 -1.21 -12.28
C HIS A 17 -4.60 -1.85 -11.03
N GLY A 18 -4.18 -1.41 -9.86
CA GLY A 18 -4.63 -1.97 -8.60
C GLY A 18 -5.69 -1.11 -7.91
N LYS A 19 -5.82 -1.34 -6.63
CA LYS A 19 -6.81 -0.63 -5.80
C LYS A 19 -6.19 0.62 -5.20
N ALA A 20 -7.05 1.44 -4.56
CA ALA A 20 -6.60 2.70 -3.98
C ALA A 20 -5.88 2.53 -2.65
N LEU A 21 -6.29 1.56 -1.85
CA LEU A 21 -5.73 1.35 -0.52
C LEU A 21 -5.12 -0.04 -0.42
N TYR A 22 -3.96 -0.10 0.20
CA TYR A 22 -3.23 -1.35 0.41
C TYR A 22 -2.82 -1.46 1.86
N PHE A 23 -3.10 -2.61 2.45
CA PHE A 23 -2.48 -2.96 3.73
C PHE A 23 -1.09 -3.52 3.48
N LEU A 24 -0.29 -3.55 4.52
CA LEU A 24 1.05 -4.13 4.39
C LEU A 24 0.98 -5.57 3.90
N SER A 25 -0.01 -6.34 4.38
CA SER A 25 -0.20 -7.70 3.91
C SER A 25 -0.51 -7.77 2.42
N ASP A 26 -1.23 -6.77 1.90
CA ASP A 26 -1.49 -6.72 0.46
C ASP A 26 -0.21 -6.49 -0.32
N LEU A 27 0.67 -5.65 0.19
CA LEU A 27 1.96 -5.42 -0.45
C LEU A 27 2.81 -6.68 -0.44
N CYS A 28 2.76 -7.45 0.63
CA CYS A 28 3.44 -8.74 0.70
C CYS A 28 2.93 -9.69 -0.37
N LYS A 29 1.62 -9.76 -0.54
CA LYS A 29 1.01 -10.65 -1.52
C LYS A 29 1.35 -10.26 -2.95
N VAL A 30 1.29 -8.97 -3.23
CA VAL A 30 1.57 -8.47 -4.58
C VAL A 30 3.01 -8.72 -4.97
N SER A 31 3.93 -8.49 -4.06
CA SER A 31 5.35 -8.58 -4.34
C SER A 31 5.95 -9.94 -4.03
N ASN A 32 5.20 -10.77 -3.31
CA ASN A 32 5.68 -12.06 -2.84
C ASN A 32 6.92 -11.91 -1.94
N LEU A 33 6.98 -10.82 -1.20
CA LEU A 33 8.05 -10.54 -0.26
C LEU A 33 7.63 -10.89 1.16
N SER A 34 8.61 -11.12 2.02
CA SER A 34 8.35 -11.26 3.43
C SER A 34 7.93 -9.91 4.03
N VAL A 35 7.36 -9.95 5.24
CA VAL A 35 6.91 -8.72 5.91
C VAL A 35 8.03 -7.68 6.04
N PRO A 36 9.23 -8.02 6.55
CA PRO A 36 10.29 -7.02 6.66
C PRO A 36 10.69 -6.43 5.30
N SER A 37 10.75 -7.27 4.27
CA SER A 37 11.11 -6.79 2.94
C SER A 37 10.03 -5.89 2.36
N ALA A 38 8.77 -6.25 2.57
CA ALA A 38 7.65 -5.42 2.12
C ALA A 38 7.63 -4.08 2.84
N GLN A 39 7.96 -4.06 4.14
CA GLN A 39 8.06 -2.81 4.89
C GLN A 39 9.11 -1.88 4.31
N LYS A 40 10.26 -2.43 3.96
CA LYS A 40 11.33 -1.64 3.35
C LYS A 40 10.90 -1.09 1.99
N ALA A 41 10.22 -1.91 1.20
CA ALA A 41 9.71 -1.48 -0.09
C ALA A 41 8.68 -0.38 0.09
N ALA A 42 7.79 -0.52 1.07
CA ALA A 42 6.77 0.49 1.36
C ALA A 42 7.43 1.81 1.76
N GLN A 43 8.47 1.77 2.58
CA GLN A 43 9.18 2.98 2.97
C GLN A 43 9.79 3.69 1.77
N ARG A 44 10.36 2.94 0.84
CA ARG A 44 10.88 3.52 -0.40
C ARG A 44 9.78 4.18 -1.21
N LEU A 45 8.65 3.51 -1.34
CA LEU A 45 7.54 4.02 -2.12
C LEU A 45 6.96 5.28 -1.50
N VAL A 46 6.87 5.32 -0.17
CA VAL A 46 6.41 6.52 0.54
C VAL A 46 7.40 7.66 0.30
N ARG A 47 8.68 7.38 0.41
CA ARG A 47 9.71 8.41 0.18
C ARG A 47 9.68 8.92 -1.24
N HIS A 48 9.37 8.05 -2.18
CA HIS A 48 9.28 8.42 -3.59
C HIS A 48 7.99 9.18 -3.92
N GLY A 49 6.99 9.07 -3.06
CA GLY A 49 5.71 9.72 -3.29
C GLY A 49 4.69 8.89 -4.02
N SER A 50 4.99 7.61 -4.29
CA SER A 50 4.08 6.72 -5.00
C SER A 50 2.91 6.29 -4.13
N ILE A 51 3.13 6.17 -2.84
CA ILE A 51 2.08 5.87 -1.88
C ILE A 51 2.25 6.76 -0.66
N LYS A 52 1.19 6.88 0.12
CA LYS A 52 1.22 7.62 1.39
C LYS A 52 0.72 6.73 2.50
N ARG A 53 1.40 6.79 3.64
CA ARG A 53 0.94 6.08 4.81
C ARG A 53 -0.19 6.86 5.45
N VAL A 54 -1.38 6.28 5.48
CA VAL A 54 -2.56 6.94 6.06
C VAL A 54 -2.89 6.42 7.44
N ALA A 55 -2.38 5.23 7.78
CA ALA A 55 -2.51 4.66 9.10
C ALA A 55 -1.45 3.59 9.27
N LYS A 56 -1.36 3.01 10.46
CA LYS A 56 -0.42 1.92 10.69
C LYS A 56 -0.70 0.78 9.73
N GLU A 57 0.28 0.42 8.91
CA GLU A 57 0.19 -0.66 7.94
C GLU A 57 -0.86 -0.46 6.86
N LEU A 58 -1.35 0.77 6.70
CA LEU A 58 -2.30 1.09 5.65
C LEU A 58 -1.73 2.20 4.78
N TYR A 59 -1.71 1.97 3.47
CA TYR A 59 -1.10 2.88 2.52
C TYR A 59 -2.11 3.24 1.43
N TRP A 60 -2.06 4.50 1.03
CA TRP A 60 -2.87 5.01 -0.05
C TRP A 60 -2.05 5.10 -1.32
N ASN A 61 -2.56 4.45 -2.37
CA ASN A 61 -1.97 4.54 -3.71
C ASN A 61 -2.33 5.90 -4.30
N THR A 62 -1.36 6.80 -4.38
CA THR A 62 -1.61 8.17 -4.82
C THR A 62 -2.03 8.27 -6.29
N LEU A 63 -1.88 7.20 -7.05
CA LEU A 63 -2.33 7.16 -8.44
C LEU A 63 -3.85 7.00 -8.56
N LYS A 64 -4.51 6.67 -7.45
CA LYS A 64 -5.96 6.45 -7.44
C LYS A 64 -6.62 7.42 -6.45
N PRO A 65 -7.83 7.89 -6.77
CA PRO A 65 -8.56 8.71 -5.82
C PRO A 65 -9.00 7.88 -4.61
N CYS A 66 -9.07 8.53 -3.48
CA CYS A 66 -9.44 7.87 -2.24
C CYS A 66 -10.30 8.82 -1.42
N SER A 67 -11.47 8.37 -0.99
CA SER A 67 -12.35 9.19 -0.16
C SER A 67 -11.95 9.09 1.31
N LEU A 68 -12.21 10.15 2.05
CA LEU A 68 -11.95 10.14 3.48
C LEU A 68 -12.86 9.14 4.20
N GLU A 69 -14.07 8.95 3.69
CA GLU A 69 -14.97 7.97 4.26
C GLU A 69 -14.42 6.56 4.16
N LEU A 70 -13.84 6.22 3.03
CA LEU A 70 -13.25 4.90 2.85
C LEU A 70 -12.07 4.70 3.79
N VAL A 71 -11.22 5.71 3.93
CA VAL A 71 -10.08 5.63 4.85
C VAL A 71 -10.56 5.47 6.28
N ALA A 72 -11.53 6.28 6.69
CA ALA A 72 -12.06 6.21 8.06
C ALA A 72 -12.68 4.85 8.33
N SER A 73 -13.40 4.31 7.37
CA SER A 73 -14.02 3.00 7.52
C SER A 73 -13.00 1.89 7.75
N LEU A 74 -11.87 1.96 7.04
CA LEU A 74 -10.83 0.94 7.16
C LEU A 74 -9.99 1.11 8.42
N VAL A 75 -9.76 2.34 8.84
CA VAL A 75 -8.92 2.63 9.99
C VAL A 75 -9.67 2.52 11.30
N LEU A 76 -10.89 3.10 11.35
CA LEU A 76 -11.65 3.22 12.59
C LEU A 76 -12.71 2.15 12.73
N GLY A 77 -13.01 1.46 11.64
CA GLY A 77 -14.00 0.41 11.65
C GLY A 77 -15.42 0.94 11.55
N PRO A 78 -16.38 0.05 11.29
CA PRO A 78 -17.77 0.46 11.06
C PRO A 78 -18.44 1.07 12.29
N ALA A 79 -17.99 0.71 13.49
CA ALA A 79 -18.58 1.22 14.72
C ALA A 79 -18.43 2.73 14.87
N TYR A 80 -17.39 3.27 14.28
CA TYR A 80 -17.13 4.69 14.38
C TYR A 80 -18.15 5.53 13.61
N VAL A 81 -18.66 4.98 12.54
CA VAL A 81 -19.50 5.72 11.61
C VAL A 81 -20.93 5.86 12.09
N SER A 82 -21.30 5.11 13.07
CA SER A 82 -22.68 5.09 13.58
C SER A 82 -23.27 6.46 13.93
#